data_e901dc10d9520c227cb431c3a0e30f3b
#
_entry.id   e901dc10d9520c227cb431c3a0e30f3b
#
_cell.length_a   1.000
_cell.length_b   1.000
_cell.length_c   1.000
_cell.angle_alpha   90.00
_cell.angle_beta   90.00
_cell.angle_gamma   90.00
#
_symmetry.space_group_name_H-M   'P 1'
#
loop_
_entity.id
_entity.type
_entity.pdbx_description
1 polymer ?
#
loop_
_entity_poly.entity_id
_entity_poly.type
_entity_poly.pdbx_seq_one_letter_code
_entity_poly.pdbx_strand_id
1 'polypeptide(L)'
;MRNPYSLSMVQPSSNEPEVIKLTNIPPYDLNDWNLADQKDFKKFLSELEKSVRGSFEYQQYIQYLRNSFNMNSCAFYRNVSNVPNPKIKIHVHHDPITLYDICTIVFRKRQTLGEPIDEESIAKEVMWNHYNGFVGLIPLSETAHELVHANYLFVPCTHVFGDYKEFVNMYKQFFTLDQLDLLKDIEDASALYTSDRAKHLFEQRFTYVDDSGAYDLPDKQKIIQMLN
;
A
#
# COMPACT_ATOMS: atom_id res chain seq x y z
N MET A 1 -24.15 -1.41 -4.97
CA MET A 1 -23.50 -1.19 -6.28
C MET A 1 -22.22 -1.99 -6.26
N ARG A 2 -21.95 -2.84 -7.25
CA ARG A 2 -20.69 -3.60 -7.31
C ARG A 2 -19.56 -2.60 -7.57
N ASN A 3 -18.50 -2.71 -6.78
CA ASN A 3 -17.27 -1.93 -6.98
C ASN A 3 -16.80 -2.15 -8.43
N PRO A 4 -16.71 -1.11 -9.30
CA PRO A 4 -16.29 -1.28 -10.68
C PRO A 4 -14.81 -1.75 -10.80
N TYR A 5 -14.10 -1.81 -9.69
CA TYR A 5 -12.72 -2.28 -9.59
C TYR A 5 -12.61 -3.68 -8.96
N SER A 6 -13.72 -4.45 -8.86
CA SER A 6 -13.59 -5.85 -8.47
C SER A 6 -12.79 -6.56 -9.55
N LEU A 7 -11.54 -6.81 -9.26
CA LEU A 7 -10.64 -7.63 -10.04
C LEU A 7 -11.25 -9.02 -10.20
N SER A 8 -11.84 -9.31 -11.35
CA SER A 8 -11.80 -10.68 -11.84
C SER A 8 -10.37 -10.95 -12.30
N MET A 9 -9.44 -11.01 -11.36
CA MET A 9 -8.17 -11.63 -11.66
C MET A 9 -8.46 -13.05 -12.11
N VAL A 10 -7.82 -13.48 -13.17
CA VAL A 10 -7.85 -14.85 -13.68
C VAL A 10 -7.80 -15.77 -12.47
N GLN A 11 -8.91 -16.44 -12.18
CA GLN A 11 -8.91 -17.43 -11.11
C GLN A 11 -7.88 -18.49 -11.52
N PRO A 12 -6.91 -18.79 -10.66
CA PRO A 12 -6.07 -19.93 -10.93
C PRO A 12 -6.97 -21.16 -11.03
N SER A 13 -6.87 -21.89 -12.13
CA SER A 13 -7.72 -23.04 -12.47
C SER A 13 -7.39 -24.30 -11.67
N SER A 14 -6.81 -24.18 -10.49
CA SER A 14 -6.50 -25.30 -9.60
C SER A 14 -6.56 -24.84 -8.15
N ASN A 15 -7.10 -25.69 -7.26
CA ASN A 15 -7.27 -25.44 -5.82
C ASN A 15 -5.94 -25.39 -5.04
N GLU A 16 -4.81 -25.35 -5.69
CA GLU A 16 -3.53 -25.10 -5.04
C GLU A 16 -3.03 -23.73 -5.48
N PRO A 17 -2.61 -22.86 -4.54
CA PRO A 17 -1.99 -21.60 -4.89
C PRO A 17 -0.77 -21.91 -5.77
N GLU A 18 -0.77 -21.36 -6.98
CA GLU A 18 0.37 -21.45 -7.88
C GLU A 18 1.62 -21.01 -7.10
N VAL A 19 2.64 -21.83 -7.08
CA VAL A 19 3.86 -21.57 -6.32
C VAL A 19 4.54 -20.35 -6.91
N ILE A 20 4.32 -19.19 -6.30
CA ILE A 20 5.00 -17.95 -6.65
C ILE A 20 6.48 -18.16 -6.35
N LYS A 21 7.31 -18.18 -7.38
CA LYS A 21 8.77 -18.22 -7.21
C LYS A 21 9.28 -16.81 -7.05
N LEU A 22 9.68 -16.47 -5.84
CA LEU A 22 10.38 -15.22 -5.57
C LEU A 22 11.87 -15.41 -5.96
N THR A 23 12.30 -14.73 -7.01
CA THR A 23 13.58 -15.02 -7.65
C THR A 23 14.76 -14.23 -7.09
N ASN A 24 14.48 -13.16 -6.33
CA ASN A 24 15.51 -12.23 -5.84
C ASN A 24 15.60 -12.14 -4.32
N ILE A 25 15.01 -13.08 -3.58
CA ILE A 25 15.16 -13.13 -2.13
C ILE A 25 16.52 -13.79 -1.82
N PRO A 26 17.42 -13.08 -1.14
CA PRO A 26 18.64 -13.70 -0.65
C PRO A 26 18.26 -14.83 0.34
N PRO A 27 19.02 -15.91 0.37
CA PRO A 27 18.78 -16.96 1.34
C PRO A 27 19.15 -16.44 2.74
N TYR A 28 18.19 -15.91 3.47
CA TYR A 28 18.36 -15.59 4.88
C TYR A 28 18.09 -16.83 5.70
N ASP A 29 19.04 -17.21 6.52
CA ASP A 29 18.83 -18.18 7.57
C ASP A 29 18.22 -17.45 8.78
N LEU A 30 17.04 -17.89 9.24
CA LEU A 30 16.42 -17.35 10.45
C LEU A 30 17.31 -17.49 11.70
N ASN A 31 18.31 -18.38 11.65
CA ASN A 31 19.28 -18.52 12.71
C ASN A 31 20.13 -17.26 12.94
N ASP A 32 20.19 -16.35 11.96
CA ASP A 32 20.91 -15.08 12.09
C ASP A 32 20.09 -14.00 12.85
N TRP A 33 18.81 -14.26 13.14
CA TRP A 33 17.91 -13.29 13.77
C TRP A 33 17.43 -13.75 15.14
N ASN A 34 17.72 -12.96 16.17
CA ASN A 34 17.09 -13.14 17.47
C ASN A 34 15.69 -12.48 17.48
N LEU A 35 14.69 -13.17 16.97
CA LEU A 35 13.31 -12.64 16.85
C LEU A 35 12.65 -12.32 18.20
N ALA A 36 13.23 -12.73 19.33
CA ALA A 36 12.82 -12.31 20.66
C ALA A 36 13.34 -10.90 21.02
N ASP A 37 14.42 -10.43 20.35
CA ASP A 37 14.88 -9.06 20.48
C ASP A 37 14.09 -8.13 19.56
N GLN A 38 13.54 -7.04 20.12
CA GLN A 38 12.68 -6.12 19.39
C GLN A 38 13.42 -5.41 18.24
N LYS A 39 14.72 -5.15 18.39
CA LYS A 39 15.51 -4.48 17.36
C LYS A 39 15.78 -5.41 16.19
N ASP A 40 16.17 -6.65 16.47
CA ASP A 40 16.39 -7.67 15.45
C ASP A 40 15.10 -8.00 14.73
N PHE A 41 13.99 -8.11 15.44
CA PHE A 41 12.67 -8.34 14.85
C PHE A 41 12.25 -7.23 13.88
N LYS A 42 12.42 -5.96 14.27
CA LYS A 42 12.15 -4.82 13.38
C LYS A 42 13.05 -4.83 12.15
N LYS A 43 14.32 -5.18 12.33
CA LYS A 43 15.27 -5.27 11.22
C LYS A 43 14.89 -6.39 10.26
N PHE A 44 14.56 -7.57 10.78
CA PHE A 44 14.07 -8.70 9.99
C PHE A 44 12.86 -8.30 9.12
N LEU A 45 11.83 -7.69 9.72
CA LEU A 45 10.65 -7.24 8.98
C LEU A 45 10.97 -6.19 7.93
N SER A 46 11.90 -5.28 8.21
CA SER A 46 12.34 -4.28 7.24
C SER A 46 13.09 -4.90 6.05
N GLU A 47 13.91 -5.90 6.29
CA GLU A 47 14.59 -6.64 5.21
C GLU A 47 13.58 -7.48 4.41
N LEU A 48 12.63 -8.14 5.07
CA LEU A 48 11.54 -8.86 4.42
C LEU A 48 10.72 -7.93 3.50
N GLU A 49 10.34 -6.74 3.97
CA GLU A 49 9.64 -5.74 3.14
C GLU A 49 10.46 -5.36 1.92
N LYS A 50 11.76 -5.11 2.09
CA LYS A 50 12.67 -4.79 0.97
C LYS A 50 12.77 -5.94 -0.02
N SER A 51 12.85 -7.17 0.47
CA SER A 51 12.89 -8.37 -0.37
C SER A 51 11.63 -8.53 -1.19
N VAL A 52 10.45 -8.33 -0.59
CA VAL A 52 9.17 -8.33 -1.32
C VAL A 52 9.18 -7.26 -2.41
N ARG A 53 9.53 -6.00 -2.07
CA ARG A 53 9.59 -4.90 -3.04
C ARG A 53 10.59 -5.12 -4.16
N GLY A 54 11.71 -5.78 -3.86
CA GLY A 54 12.78 -6.12 -4.82
C GLY A 54 12.49 -7.37 -5.66
N SER A 55 11.49 -8.17 -5.31
CA SER A 55 11.19 -9.41 -6.02
C SER A 55 10.69 -9.16 -7.44
N PHE A 56 10.96 -10.11 -8.32
CA PHE A 56 10.48 -10.06 -9.70
C PHE A 56 8.94 -10.06 -9.74
N GLU A 57 8.31 -10.85 -8.91
CA GLU A 57 6.87 -10.99 -8.79
C GLU A 57 6.19 -9.68 -8.42
N TYR A 58 6.73 -8.96 -7.43
CA TYR A 58 6.21 -7.65 -7.05
C TYR A 58 6.38 -6.63 -8.18
N GLN A 59 7.52 -6.61 -8.85
CA GLN A 59 7.75 -5.71 -9.98
C GLN A 59 6.78 -5.99 -11.15
N GLN A 60 6.52 -7.26 -11.45
CA GLN A 60 5.53 -7.64 -12.45
C GLN A 60 4.11 -7.24 -12.04
N TYR A 61 3.77 -7.40 -10.77
CA TYR A 61 2.48 -6.97 -10.23
C TYR A 61 2.29 -5.45 -10.36
N ILE A 62 3.28 -4.66 -9.97
CA ILE A 62 3.23 -3.20 -10.13
C ILE A 62 3.11 -2.80 -11.61
N GLN A 63 3.82 -3.48 -12.50
CA GLN A 63 3.70 -3.23 -13.96
C GLN A 63 2.31 -3.58 -14.48
N TYR A 64 1.72 -4.66 -14.00
CA TYR A 64 0.34 -5.04 -14.31
C TYR A 64 -0.66 -3.97 -13.86
N LEU A 65 -0.54 -3.47 -12.62
CA LEU A 65 -1.39 -2.40 -12.11
C LEU A 65 -1.28 -1.11 -12.94
N ARG A 66 -0.07 -0.76 -13.35
CA ARG A 66 0.17 0.39 -14.21
C ARG A 66 -0.49 0.26 -15.58
N ASN A 67 -0.39 -0.91 -16.19
CA ASN A 67 -0.91 -1.15 -17.54
C ASN A 67 -2.43 -1.36 -17.57
N SER A 68 -2.96 -2.08 -16.58
CA SER A 68 -4.36 -2.52 -16.59
C SER A 68 -5.29 -1.57 -15.83
N PHE A 69 -4.77 -0.85 -14.83
CA PHE A 69 -5.57 0.02 -13.95
C PHE A 69 -5.11 1.48 -13.95
N ASN A 70 -4.24 1.85 -14.90
CA ASN A 70 -3.75 3.22 -15.09
C ASN A 70 -3.10 3.82 -13.82
N MET A 71 -2.43 2.99 -13.01
CA MET A 71 -1.68 3.47 -11.84
C MET A 71 -0.39 4.22 -12.23
N ASN A 72 -0.45 4.95 -13.32
CA ASN A 72 0.58 5.82 -13.86
C ASN A 72 0.36 7.29 -13.51
N SER A 73 -0.79 7.61 -12.91
CA SER A 73 -1.20 8.98 -12.59
C SER A 73 -1.42 9.13 -11.09
N CYS A 74 -1.07 10.30 -10.55
CA CYS A 74 -1.30 10.60 -9.14
C CYS A 74 -2.81 10.66 -8.82
N ALA A 75 -3.23 10.02 -7.73
CA ALA A 75 -4.62 10.02 -7.30
C ALA A 75 -5.09 11.39 -6.80
N PHE A 76 -4.17 12.25 -6.34
CA PHE A 76 -4.51 13.57 -5.79
C PHE A 76 -4.29 14.72 -6.75
N TYR A 77 -3.29 14.61 -7.64
CA TYR A 77 -2.95 15.69 -8.55
C TYR A 77 -3.34 15.30 -9.97
N ARG A 78 -4.34 15.99 -10.53
CA ARG A 78 -4.76 15.80 -11.91
C ARG A 78 -3.57 16.07 -12.84
N ASN A 79 -3.48 15.31 -13.93
CA ASN A 79 -2.46 15.44 -14.96
C ASN A 79 -0.99 15.23 -14.49
N VAL A 80 -0.77 14.80 -13.25
CA VAL A 80 0.54 14.35 -12.80
C VAL A 80 0.67 12.87 -13.07
N SER A 81 1.34 12.51 -14.16
CA SER A 81 1.50 11.15 -14.65
C SER A 81 2.91 10.93 -15.20
N ASN A 82 3.42 9.71 -15.05
CA ASN A 82 4.66 9.30 -15.69
C ASN A 82 4.49 8.91 -17.18
N VAL A 83 3.26 9.00 -17.69
CA VAL A 83 2.94 8.83 -19.12
C VAL A 83 2.24 10.09 -19.61
N PRO A 84 2.79 10.82 -20.61
CA PRO A 84 3.99 10.51 -21.40
C PRO A 84 5.32 10.99 -20.79
N ASN A 85 5.31 11.58 -19.59
CA ASN A 85 6.53 12.18 -19.02
C ASN A 85 7.22 11.22 -18.01
N PRO A 86 8.24 10.44 -18.43
CA PRO A 86 8.91 9.46 -17.56
C PRO A 86 9.76 10.10 -16.44
N LYS A 87 9.94 11.43 -16.44
CA LYS A 87 10.63 12.15 -15.35
C LYS A 87 9.75 12.26 -14.09
N ILE A 88 8.43 12.16 -14.26
CA ILE A 88 7.50 12.16 -13.13
C ILE A 88 7.52 10.76 -12.49
N LYS A 89 7.83 10.71 -11.21
CA LYS A 89 7.79 9.46 -10.46
C LYS A 89 6.41 9.28 -9.85
N ILE A 90 5.80 8.14 -10.13
CA ILE A 90 4.56 7.68 -9.48
C ILE A 90 4.89 6.43 -8.67
N HIS A 91 4.63 6.53 -7.36
CA HIS A 91 4.77 5.44 -6.41
C HIS A 91 3.42 4.77 -6.19
N VAL A 92 3.38 3.44 -6.23
CA VAL A 92 2.22 2.68 -5.77
C VAL A 92 2.40 2.46 -4.27
N HIS A 93 1.64 3.21 -3.50
CA HIS A 93 1.70 3.24 -2.03
C HIS A 93 0.67 2.29 -1.43
N HIS A 94 1.01 1.62 -0.34
CA HIS A 94 0.08 0.77 0.41
C HIS A 94 -0.64 1.60 1.47
N ASP A 95 -1.97 1.55 1.43
CA ASP A 95 -2.86 2.26 2.35
C ASP A 95 -4.22 1.51 2.43
N PRO A 96 -4.89 1.42 3.56
CA PRO A 96 -4.57 1.94 4.89
C PRO A 96 -3.59 1.06 5.69
N ILE A 97 -3.19 -0.08 5.16
CA ILE A 97 -2.27 -1.03 5.80
C ILE A 97 -0.97 -1.02 5.02
N THR A 98 0.13 -0.60 5.65
CA THR A 98 1.44 -0.53 5.00
C THR A 98 1.96 -1.92 4.63
N LEU A 99 2.87 -2.02 3.66
CA LEU A 99 3.51 -3.31 3.34
C LEU A 99 4.26 -3.89 4.54
N TYR A 100 4.88 -3.04 5.36
CA TYR A 100 5.51 -3.44 6.60
C TYR A 100 4.51 -4.10 7.57
N ASP A 101 3.31 -3.50 7.73
CA ASP A 101 2.25 -4.07 8.57
C ASP A 101 1.72 -5.38 7.99
N ILE A 102 1.52 -5.47 6.68
CA ILE A 102 1.11 -6.72 6.00
C ILE A 102 2.12 -7.83 6.31
N CYS A 103 3.43 -7.57 6.12
CA CYS A 103 4.49 -8.53 6.46
C CYS A 103 4.45 -8.94 7.94
N THR A 104 4.24 -7.97 8.84
CA THR A 104 4.16 -8.20 10.28
C THR A 104 2.97 -9.08 10.66
N ILE A 105 1.81 -8.82 10.08
CA ILE A 105 0.57 -9.55 10.35
C ILE A 105 0.67 -10.99 9.83
N VAL A 106 1.19 -11.18 8.62
CA VAL A 106 1.44 -12.51 8.04
C VAL A 106 2.45 -13.29 8.89
N PHE A 107 3.54 -12.64 9.33
CA PHE A 107 4.49 -13.25 10.26
C PHE A 107 3.80 -13.73 11.54
N ARG A 108 3.00 -12.87 12.20
CA ARG A 108 2.27 -13.23 13.44
C ARG A 108 1.30 -14.38 13.23
N LYS A 109 0.57 -14.38 12.10
CA LYS A 109 -0.32 -15.48 11.73
C LYS A 109 0.46 -16.79 11.70
N ARG A 110 1.57 -16.84 10.96
CA ARG A 110 2.39 -18.03 10.81
C ARG A 110 2.97 -18.49 12.15
N GLN A 111 3.50 -17.56 12.93
CA GLN A 111 4.02 -17.84 14.26
C GLN A 111 2.94 -18.45 15.18
N THR A 112 1.73 -17.88 15.18
CA THR A 112 0.62 -18.33 16.03
C THR A 112 0.12 -19.71 15.63
N LEU A 113 0.11 -20.00 14.32
CA LEU A 113 -0.38 -21.27 13.78
C LEU A 113 0.71 -22.36 13.68
N GLY A 114 1.96 -22.05 14.04
CA GLY A 114 3.09 -22.98 13.92
C GLY A 114 3.45 -23.29 12.47
N GLU A 115 3.14 -22.37 11.53
CA GLU A 115 3.52 -22.49 10.14
C GLU A 115 4.99 -22.05 9.94
N PRO A 116 5.64 -22.43 8.80
CA PRO A 116 7.00 -21.96 8.52
C PRO A 116 7.09 -20.42 8.49
N ILE A 117 8.05 -19.86 9.22
CA ILE A 117 8.28 -18.42 9.37
C ILE A 117 9.56 -17.93 8.66
N ASP A 118 10.00 -18.66 7.66
CA ASP A 118 11.07 -18.21 6.79
C ASP A 118 10.63 -17.07 5.85
N GLU A 119 11.61 -16.33 5.35
CA GLU A 119 11.37 -15.16 4.52
C GLU A 119 10.58 -15.49 3.25
N GLU A 120 10.92 -16.62 2.60
CA GLU A 120 10.27 -17.04 1.36
C GLU A 120 8.79 -17.37 1.59
N SER A 121 8.47 -18.09 2.64
CA SER A 121 7.09 -18.49 2.98
C SER A 121 6.23 -17.28 3.29
N ILE A 122 6.77 -16.30 4.04
CA ILE A 122 6.05 -15.05 4.36
C ILE A 122 5.86 -14.22 3.09
N ALA A 123 6.91 -14.03 2.29
CA ALA A 123 6.84 -13.25 1.06
C ALA A 123 5.84 -13.85 0.04
N LYS A 124 5.77 -15.18 -0.07
CA LYS A 124 4.77 -15.85 -0.91
C LYS A 124 3.35 -15.54 -0.47
N GLU A 125 3.07 -15.57 0.83
CA GLU A 125 1.75 -15.26 1.35
C GLU A 125 1.41 -13.77 1.20
N VAL A 126 2.38 -12.88 1.39
CA VAL A 126 2.23 -11.43 1.12
C VAL A 126 1.88 -11.22 -0.36
N MET A 127 2.61 -11.85 -1.28
CA MET A 127 2.32 -11.75 -2.73
C MET A 127 0.99 -12.39 -3.11
N TRP A 128 0.60 -13.48 -2.45
CA TRP A 128 -0.72 -14.07 -2.65
C TRP A 128 -1.85 -13.07 -2.34
N ASN A 129 -1.74 -12.30 -1.25
CA ASN A 129 -2.70 -11.25 -0.92
C ASN A 129 -2.72 -10.14 -1.98
N HIS A 130 -1.57 -9.77 -2.55
CA HIS A 130 -1.49 -8.82 -3.65
C HIS A 130 -2.22 -9.32 -4.91
N TYR A 131 -1.94 -10.55 -5.32
CA TYR A 131 -2.55 -11.14 -6.52
C TYR A 131 -4.06 -11.33 -6.40
N ASN A 132 -4.56 -11.54 -5.20
CA ASN A 132 -6.01 -11.61 -4.94
C ASN A 132 -6.67 -10.24 -4.76
N GLY A 133 -5.88 -9.15 -4.80
CA GLY A 133 -6.40 -7.79 -4.65
C GLY A 133 -6.86 -7.47 -3.23
N PHE A 134 -6.37 -8.19 -2.22
CA PHE A 134 -6.72 -8.00 -0.80
C PHE A 134 -5.86 -6.95 -0.10
N VAL A 135 -5.01 -6.26 -0.83
CA VAL A 135 -4.20 -5.15 -0.31
C VAL A 135 -4.70 -3.83 -0.87
N GLY A 136 -4.69 -2.80 -0.03
CA GLY A 136 -5.05 -1.47 -0.45
C GLY A 136 -3.85 -0.76 -1.09
N LEU A 137 -4.05 -0.13 -2.26
CA LEU A 137 -3.02 0.53 -3.04
C LEU A 137 -3.51 1.87 -3.60
N ILE A 138 -2.63 2.85 -3.67
CA ILE A 138 -2.93 4.15 -4.26
C ILE A 138 -1.71 4.68 -5.03
N PRO A 139 -1.87 5.17 -6.28
CA PRO A 139 -0.78 5.79 -7.01
C PRO A 139 -0.57 7.24 -6.56
N LEU A 140 0.63 7.56 -6.10
CA LEU A 140 0.99 8.89 -5.60
C LEU A 140 2.19 9.43 -6.35
N SER A 141 2.18 10.74 -6.68
CA SER A 141 3.41 11.42 -7.08
C SER A 141 4.42 11.42 -5.93
N GLU A 142 5.69 11.61 -6.23
CA GLU A 142 6.75 11.69 -5.21
C GLU A 142 6.40 12.68 -4.09
N THR A 143 5.91 13.87 -4.45
CA THR A 143 5.47 14.88 -3.47
C THR A 143 4.29 14.41 -2.63
N ALA A 144 3.24 13.84 -3.23
CA ALA A 144 2.09 13.34 -2.47
C ALA A 144 2.51 12.19 -1.54
N HIS A 145 3.37 11.30 -2.01
CA HIS A 145 3.91 10.20 -1.22
C HIS A 145 4.69 10.67 0.02
N GLU A 146 5.54 11.69 -0.16
CA GLU A 146 6.25 12.31 0.97
C GLU A 146 5.30 12.99 1.97
N LEU A 147 4.24 13.65 1.48
CA LEU A 147 3.25 14.30 2.34
C LEU A 147 2.43 13.28 3.13
N VAL A 148 2.09 12.14 2.53
CA VAL A 148 1.42 11.03 3.25
C VAL A 148 2.33 10.49 4.35
N HIS A 149 3.60 10.21 4.05
CA HIS A 149 4.55 9.73 5.06
C HIS A 149 4.82 10.75 6.19
N ALA A 150 4.71 12.03 5.89
CA ALA A 150 4.85 13.09 6.88
C ALA A 150 3.54 13.41 7.65
N ASN A 151 2.46 12.66 7.39
CA ASN A 151 1.11 12.89 7.94
C ASN A 151 0.51 14.26 7.59
N TYR A 152 0.95 14.87 6.48
CA TYR A 152 0.38 16.12 5.97
C TYR A 152 -0.71 15.89 4.92
N LEU A 153 -0.79 14.72 4.34
CA LEU A 153 -1.81 14.35 3.38
C LEU A 153 -2.51 13.06 3.85
N PHE A 154 -3.81 13.17 4.06
CA PHE A 154 -4.65 12.03 4.42
C PHE A 154 -5.10 11.29 3.15
N VAL A 155 -5.02 9.97 3.15
CA VAL A 155 -5.53 9.11 2.08
C VAL A 155 -6.89 8.55 2.49
N PRO A 156 -8.00 9.00 1.87
CA PRO A 156 -9.29 8.43 2.15
C PRO A 156 -9.39 6.99 1.61
N CYS A 157 -9.99 6.09 2.38
CA CYS A 157 -10.18 4.70 1.96
C CYS A 157 -10.97 4.57 0.64
N THR A 158 -11.76 5.57 0.27
CA THR A 158 -12.49 5.63 -1.01
C THR A 158 -11.58 5.82 -2.23
N HIS A 159 -10.33 6.25 -2.04
CA HIS A 159 -9.33 6.43 -3.09
C HIS A 159 -8.39 5.22 -3.22
N VAL A 160 -8.51 4.27 -2.32
CA VAL A 160 -7.69 3.09 -2.27
C VAL A 160 -8.24 2.04 -3.24
N PHE A 161 -7.37 1.49 -4.06
CA PHE A 161 -7.63 0.36 -4.94
C PHE A 161 -7.38 -0.95 -4.20
N GLY A 162 -8.22 -1.93 -4.41
CA GLY A 162 -8.16 -3.25 -3.76
C GLY A 162 -9.13 -3.38 -2.58
N ASP A 163 -9.34 -4.61 -2.15
CA ASP A 163 -10.24 -4.95 -1.04
C ASP A 163 -9.45 -5.26 0.24
N TYR A 164 -8.82 -4.22 0.82
CA TYR A 164 -8.08 -4.36 2.07
C TYR A 164 -8.96 -4.88 3.23
N LYS A 165 -10.29 -4.73 3.13
CA LYS A 165 -11.23 -5.24 4.15
C LYS A 165 -11.24 -6.76 4.17
N GLU A 166 -11.05 -7.40 3.02
CA GLU A 166 -10.92 -8.86 2.99
C GLU A 166 -9.62 -9.32 3.66
N PHE A 167 -8.50 -8.60 3.49
CA PHE A 167 -7.29 -8.86 4.27
C PHE A 167 -7.55 -8.72 5.77
N VAL A 168 -8.23 -7.65 6.19
CA VAL A 168 -8.58 -7.46 7.60
C VAL A 168 -9.44 -8.61 8.11
N ASN A 169 -10.45 -9.03 7.37
CA ASN A 169 -11.33 -10.13 7.76
C ASN A 169 -10.56 -11.45 7.99
N MET A 170 -9.65 -11.78 7.05
CA MET A 170 -8.86 -13.02 7.12
C MET A 170 -7.83 -13.00 8.24
N TYR A 171 -7.22 -11.84 8.50
CA TYR A 171 -6.07 -11.72 9.41
C TYR A 171 -6.39 -11.00 10.71
N LYS A 172 -7.64 -10.64 10.99
CA LYS A 172 -8.08 -9.80 12.13
C LYS A 172 -7.48 -10.20 13.47
N GLN A 173 -7.42 -11.49 13.76
CA GLN A 173 -6.91 -12.02 15.02
C GLN A 173 -5.39 -11.86 15.22
N PHE A 174 -4.67 -11.48 14.16
CA PHE A 174 -3.21 -11.30 14.17
C PHE A 174 -2.79 -9.82 14.16
N PHE A 175 -3.76 -8.91 14.06
CA PHE A 175 -3.54 -7.50 14.28
C PHE A 175 -3.28 -7.22 15.76
N THR A 176 -2.53 -6.14 16.05
CA THR A 176 -2.53 -5.56 17.41
C THR A 176 -3.77 -4.70 17.61
N LEU A 177 -4.08 -4.41 18.86
CA LEU A 177 -5.16 -3.46 19.18
C LEU A 177 -4.86 -2.09 18.58
N ASP A 178 -3.63 -1.59 18.70
CA ASP A 178 -3.21 -0.30 18.14
C ASP A 178 -3.39 -0.24 16.61
N GLN A 179 -3.11 -1.34 15.89
CA GLN A 179 -3.33 -1.42 14.45
C GLN A 179 -4.83 -1.39 14.10
N LEU A 180 -5.67 -2.06 14.87
CA LEU A 180 -7.12 -2.06 14.66
C LEU A 180 -7.73 -0.70 14.99
N ASP A 181 -7.27 -0.05 16.06
CA ASP A 181 -7.72 1.28 16.45
C ASP A 181 -7.32 2.32 15.39
N LEU A 182 -6.07 2.29 14.92
CA LEU A 182 -5.60 3.16 13.84
C LEU A 182 -6.42 2.95 12.56
N LEU A 183 -6.67 1.69 12.17
CA LEU A 183 -7.47 1.39 10.98
C LEU A 183 -8.89 1.94 11.12
N LYS A 184 -9.50 1.79 12.29
CA LYS A 184 -10.81 2.35 12.58
C LYS A 184 -10.81 3.89 12.48
N ASP A 185 -9.80 4.55 13.03
CA ASP A 185 -9.67 6.02 12.94
C ASP A 185 -9.55 6.48 11.48
N ILE A 186 -8.80 5.75 10.64
CA ILE A 186 -8.67 6.03 9.21
C ILE A 186 -10.03 5.81 8.50
N GLU A 187 -10.77 4.74 8.82
CA GLU A 187 -12.08 4.48 8.23
C GLU A 187 -13.11 5.54 8.64
N ASP A 188 -13.13 5.93 9.92
CA ASP A 188 -14.01 6.98 10.45
C ASP A 188 -13.69 8.33 9.79
N ALA A 189 -12.41 8.69 9.66
CA ALA A 189 -11.99 9.89 8.95
C ALA A 189 -12.37 9.85 7.46
N SER A 190 -12.24 8.68 6.83
CA SER A 190 -12.65 8.48 5.43
C SER A 190 -14.15 8.64 5.22
N ALA A 191 -14.96 8.20 6.17
CA ALA A 191 -16.40 8.38 6.12
C ALA A 191 -16.78 9.87 6.20
N LEU A 192 -16.06 10.66 7.00
CA LEU A 192 -16.23 12.11 7.07
C LEU A 192 -15.78 12.80 5.76
N TYR A 193 -14.74 12.31 5.13
CA TYR A 193 -14.23 12.84 3.86
C TYR A 193 -15.24 12.72 2.71
N THR A 194 -16.10 11.72 2.71
CA THR A 194 -17.16 11.55 1.69
C THR A 194 -18.33 12.52 1.87
N SER A 195 -18.42 13.23 2.99
CA SER A 195 -19.40 14.30 3.18
C SER A 195 -19.04 15.52 2.33
N ASP A 196 -20.03 16.23 1.78
CA ASP A 196 -19.80 17.46 0.99
C ASP A 196 -18.98 18.50 1.77
N ARG A 197 -19.16 18.56 3.09
CA ARG A 197 -18.40 19.45 3.96
C ARG A 197 -16.92 19.08 4.04
N ALA A 198 -16.60 17.80 4.13
CA ALA A 198 -15.21 17.34 4.17
C ALA A 198 -14.54 17.53 2.82
N LYS A 199 -15.24 17.26 1.72
CA LYS A 199 -14.76 17.57 0.36
C LYS A 199 -14.41 19.04 0.23
N HIS A 200 -15.31 19.92 0.63
CA HIS A 200 -15.12 21.36 0.53
C HIS A 200 -13.92 21.85 1.38
N LEU A 201 -13.77 21.36 2.62
CA LEU A 201 -12.62 21.69 3.47
C LEU A 201 -11.31 21.16 2.91
N PHE A 202 -11.33 20.00 2.27
CA PHE A 202 -10.16 19.42 1.63
C PHE A 202 -9.79 20.16 0.35
N GLU A 203 -10.78 20.51 -0.46
CA GLU A 203 -10.62 21.31 -1.68
C GLU A 203 -10.09 22.74 -1.38
N GLN A 204 -10.45 23.31 -0.24
CA GLN A 204 -9.92 24.60 0.20
C GLN A 204 -8.45 24.55 0.65
N ARG A 205 -7.98 23.40 1.15
CA ARG A 205 -6.58 23.23 1.59
C ARG A 205 -5.62 22.90 0.45
N PHE A 206 -6.12 22.32 -0.63
CA PHE A 206 -5.33 21.93 -1.78
C PHE A 206 -5.80 22.74 -2.97
N THR A 207 -4.98 23.69 -3.41
CA THR A 207 -5.21 24.37 -4.67
C THR A 207 -5.13 23.35 -5.78
N TYR A 208 -6.28 22.89 -6.27
CA TYR A 208 -6.31 22.12 -7.50
C TYR A 208 -5.75 23.00 -8.61
N VAL A 209 -4.69 22.52 -9.23
CA VAL A 209 -4.19 23.14 -10.44
C VAL A 209 -5.28 22.95 -11.48
N ASP A 210 -5.80 24.04 -12.00
CA ASP A 210 -6.80 24.00 -13.05
C ASP A 210 -6.23 23.32 -14.32
N ASP A 211 -7.10 22.93 -15.23
CA ASP A 211 -6.72 22.24 -16.47
C ASP A 211 -5.95 23.14 -17.47
N SER A 212 -5.53 24.34 -17.09
CA SER A 212 -4.87 25.31 -17.95
C SER A 212 -3.41 25.00 -18.28
N GLY A 213 -2.86 23.92 -17.74
CA GLY A 213 -1.57 23.36 -18.21
C GLY A 213 -0.29 24.02 -17.69
N ALA A 214 -0.38 25.01 -16.84
CA ALA A 214 0.78 25.59 -16.15
C ALA A 214 0.89 25.00 -14.72
N TYR A 215 1.67 23.92 -14.58
CA TYR A 215 1.83 23.25 -13.30
C TYR A 215 3.06 23.77 -12.57
N ASP A 216 2.89 24.79 -11.77
CA ASP A 216 3.73 24.98 -10.61
C ASP A 216 3.15 24.09 -9.49
N LEU A 217 3.72 22.90 -9.30
CA LEU A 217 3.51 22.15 -8.07
C LEU A 217 3.83 23.11 -6.91
N PRO A 218 2.91 23.33 -5.97
CA PRO A 218 3.19 24.25 -4.88
C PRO A 218 4.48 23.79 -4.20
N ASP A 219 5.41 24.71 -4.01
CA ASP A 219 6.66 24.47 -3.33
C ASP A 219 6.34 23.79 -1.99
N LYS A 220 7.05 22.67 -1.69
CA LYS A 220 6.92 21.92 -0.45
C LYS A 220 6.90 22.83 0.78
N GLN A 221 7.70 23.91 0.77
CA GLN A 221 7.74 24.91 1.83
C GLN A 221 6.46 25.76 1.90
N LYS A 222 5.82 26.05 0.78
CA LYS A 222 4.53 26.77 0.77
C LYS A 222 3.39 25.90 1.31
N ILE A 223 3.38 24.60 0.98
CA ILE A 223 2.38 23.67 1.52
C ILE A 223 2.53 23.60 3.05
N ILE A 224 3.75 23.46 3.56
CA ILE A 224 4.02 23.43 5.01
C ILE A 224 3.58 24.74 5.69
N GLN A 225 3.80 25.89 5.06
CA GLN A 225 3.36 27.18 5.59
C GLN A 225 1.84 27.38 5.58
N MET A 226 1.12 26.74 4.66
CA MET A 226 -0.35 26.79 4.59
C MET A 226 -1.04 25.86 5.58
N LEU A 227 -0.31 24.87 6.11
CA LEU A 227 -0.83 23.87 7.06
C LEU A 227 -0.51 24.21 8.53
N ASN A 228 0.31 25.25 8.79
CA ASN A 228 0.60 25.84 10.11
C ASN A 228 -0.21 27.12 10.30
#